data_387d0ee23a85efa999361d78e5b531e9
#
_entry.id   387d0ee23a85efa999361d78e5b531e9
#
_cell.length_a   1.000
_cell.length_b   1.000
_cell.length_c   1.000
_cell.angle_alpha   90.00
_cell.angle_beta   90.00
_cell.angle_gamma   90.00
#
_symmetry.space_group_name_H-M   'P 1'
#
loop_
_entity.id
_entity.type
_entity.pdbx_description
1 polymer ?
#
loop_
_entity_poly.entity_id
_entity_poly.type
_entity_poly.pdbx_seq_one_letter_code
_entity_poly.pdbx_strand_id
1 'polypeptide(L)'
;MIDLSFIWIVIIAVGVLIYVVLDGFDLGIGILFPFFKGQQERDVMMNTVAPVWDGNETWMVLGGAGLFAAFPLVYSTVLSSLYLPIILMVVALIFRGVAFEFRFKSRRNRHFWDMAFIGGSILTGFFQGIILGAYIQGIKTTNGVYTGGGLDWLTPFSVFTGIGVVVLYATLGCGWLIFKTDADLQSRMYQIMPKMIVALFIIFGCVSIYTPLAHPEIAERWFSQPQLTYFSPVPILVLVFTFMALRACKQRKELSPFMYTLALVILAYTGFLISLWPYIIPPSVTIWEAAAPQSSQLFTLIGALLLIPIILMYTGLSYWIFRDKVRVGDEGYH
;
A
#
# COMPACT_ATOMS: atom_id res chain seq x y z
N MET A 1 -5.99 -27.66 18.53
CA MET A 1 -6.64 -26.40 18.98
C MET A 1 -6.44 -25.40 17.85
N ILE A 2 -7.46 -24.62 17.46
CA ILE A 2 -7.35 -23.64 16.40
C ILE A 2 -6.50 -22.47 16.92
N ASP A 3 -5.46 -22.08 16.18
CA ASP A 3 -4.61 -20.92 16.52
C ASP A 3 -5.28 -19.62 16.06
N LEU A 4 -6.01 -18.97 16.98
CA LEU A 4 -6.71 -17.71 16.71
C LEU A 4 -5.74 -16.57 16.40
N SER A 5 -4.55 -16.56 17.01
CA SER A 5 -3.55 -15.51 16.77
C SER A 5 -3.02 -15.58 15.34
N PHE A 6 -2.80 -16.82 14.84
CA PHE A 6 -2.44 -17.02 13.44
C PHE A 6 -3.55 -16.60 12.47
N ILE A 7 -4.81 -16.92 12.77
CA ILE A 7 -5.95 -16.48 11.94
C ILE A 7 -6.02 -14.97 11.88
N TRP A 8 -5.89 -14.29 13.02
CA TRP A 8 -5.96 -12.84 13.07
C TRP A 8 -4.82 -12.15 12.33
N ILE A 9 -3.58 -12.65 12.45
CA ILE A 9 -2.47 -12.04 11.70
C ILE A 9 -2.67 -12.20 10.18
N VAL A 10 -3.23 -13.32 9.74
CA VAL A 10 -3.58 -13.52 8.31
C VAL A 10 -4.67 -12.55 7.86
N ILE A 11 -5.74 -12.38 8.65
CA ILE A 11 -6.82 -11.43 8.35
C ILE A 11 -6.27 -10.00 8.22
N ILE A 12 -5.46 -9.57 9.19
CA ILE A 12 -4.85 -8.23 9.18
C ILE A 12 -3.90 -8.08 7.99
N ALA A 13 -3.04 -9.05 7.75
CA ALA A 13 -2.09 -9.02 6.64
C ALA A 13 -2.81 -8.95 5.27
N VAL A 14 -3.87 -9.72 5.08
CA VAL A 14 -4.69 -9.67 3.86
C VAL A 14 -5.41 -8.32 3.75
N GLY A 15 -5.98 -7.80 4.84
CA GLY A 15 -6.63 -6.49 4.86
C GLY A 15 -5.68 -5.35 4.48
N VAL A 16 -4.46 -5.36 5.04
CA VAL A 16 -3.42 -4.38 4.69
C VAL A 16 -2.96 -4.54 3.24
N LEU A 17 -2.81 -5.77 2.74
CA LEU A 17 -2.48 -6.02 1.34
C LEU A 17 -3.55 -5.46 0.39
N ILE A 18 -4.82 -5.71 0.69
CA ILE A 18 -5.94 -5.18 -0.10
C ILE A 18 -5.92 -3.65 -0.08
N TYR A 19 -5.69 -3.03 1.08
CA TYR A 19 -5.53 -1.59 1.18
C TYR A 19 -4.38 -1.07 0.29
N VAL A 20 -3.18 -1.65 0.40
CA VAL A 20 -2.00 -1.24 -0.39
C VAL A 20 -2.25 -1.37 -1.90
N VAL A 21 -2.99 -2.39 -2.30
CA VAL A 21 -3.34 -2.62 -3.71
C VAL A 21 -4.40 -1.63 -4.19
N LEU A 22 -5.51 -1.49 -3.47
CA LEU A 22 -6.67 -0.71 -3.92
C LEU A 22 -6.44 0.80 -3.74
N ASP A 23 -6.10 1.24 -2.53
CA ASP A 23 -5.82 2.65 -2.28
C ASP A 23 -4.49 3.10 -2.89
N GLY A 24 -3.56 2.15 -3.13
CA GLY A 24 -2.26 2.44 -3.73
C GLY A 24 -2.36 2.99 -5.15
N PHE A 25 -3.23 2.50 -6.02
CA PHE A 25 -3.39 3.10 -7.35
C PHE A 25 -4.19 4.42 -7.28
N ASP A 26 -5.10 4.59 -6.33
CA ASP A 26 -5.81 5.84 -6.11
C ASP A 26 -4.83 6.97 -5.72
N LEU A 27 -3.95 6.70 -4.75
CA LEU A 27 -2.84 7.57 -4.37
C LEU A 27 -1.90 7.82 -5.55
N GLY A 28 -1.62 6.77 -6.33
CA GLY A 28 -0.79 6.82 -7.51
C GLY A 28 -1.29 7.83 -8.55
N ILE A 29 -2.60 7.96 -8.71
CA ILE A 29 -3.19 8.97 -9.61
C ILE A 29 -2.87 10.38 -9.12
N GLY A 30 -3.02 10.67 -7.83
CA GLY A 30 -2.66 11.98 -7.27
C GLY A 30 -1.17 12.30 -7.39
N ILE A 31 -0.30 11.30 -7.23
CA ILE A 31 1.14 11.42 -7.43
C ILE A 31 1.47 11.74 -8.90
N LEU A 32 0.70 11.23 -9.86
CA LEU A 32 0.89 11.47 -11.27
C LEU A 32 0.32 12.81 -11.76
N PHE A 33 -0.59 13.47 -11.02
CA PHE A 33 -1.24 14.71 -11.40
C PHE A 33 -0.27 15.84 -11.84
N PRO A 34 0.89 16.07 -11.19
CA PRO A 34 1.83 17.12 -11.60
C PRO A 34 2.34 16.98 -13.04
N PHE A 35 2.35 15.78 -13.60
CA PHE A 35 2.80 15.51 -14.96
C PHE A 35 1.77 15.90 -16.03
N PHE A 36 0.54 16.27 -15.63
CA PHE A 36 -0.57 16.63 -16.50
C PHE A 36 -1.06 18.04 -16.18
N LYS A 37 -0.98 18.94 -17.16
CA LYS A 37 -1.36 20.35 -16.99
C LYS A 37 -2.80 20.64 -17.43
N GLY A 38 -3.37 19.81 -18.31
CA GLY A 38 -4.72 19.96 -18.84
C GLY A 38 -5.77 19.64 -17.77
N GLN A 39 -6.75 20.54 -17.57
CA GLN A 39 -7.83 20.31 -16.61
C GLN A 39 -8.67 19.07 -16.99
N GLN A 40 -8.97 18.92 -18.28
CA GLN A 40 -9.75 17.78 -18.79
C GLN A 40 -9.02 16.45 -18.54
N GLU A 41 -7.69 16.40 -18.75
CA GLU A 41 -6.90 15.19 -18.44
C GLU A 41 -6.98 14.85 -16.95
N ARG A 42 -6.81 15.85 -16.06
CA ARG A 42 -6.93 15.68 -14.60
C ARG A 42 -8.33 15.25 -14.18
N ASP A 43 -9.37 15.74 -14.84
CA ASP A 43 -10.75 15.33 -14.57
C ASP A 43 -10.96 13.86 -14.92
N VAL A 44 -10.48 13.42 -16.08
CA VAL A 44 -10.53 12.00 -16.47
C VAL A 44 -9.76 11.16 -15.47
N MET A 45 -8.52 11.54 -15.10
CA MET A 45 -7.70 10.81 -14.12
C MET A 45 -8.46 10.62 -12.80
N MET A 46 -9.01 11.70 -12.25
CA MET A 46 -9.72 11.64 -10.96
C MET A 46 -11.01 10.84 -11.04
N ASN A 47 -11.77 10.96 -12.14
CA ASN A 47 -13.02 10.22 -12.35
C ASN A 47 -12.80 8.69 -12.47
N THR A 48 -11.58 8.23 -12.80
CA THR A 48 -11.31 6.78 -12.82
C THR A 48 -11.37 6.13 -11.45
N VAL A 49 -11.22 6.90 -10.37
CA VAL A 49 -11.20 6.41 -8.98
C VAL A 49 -12.26 7.04 -8.08
N ALA A 50 -12.87 8.15 -8.50
CA ALA A 50 -13.90 8.82 -7.71
C ALA A 50 -15.05 7.91 -7.23
N PRO A 51 -15.48 6.86 -7.97
CA PRO A 51 -16.52 5.95 -7.48
C PRO A 51 -16.07 4.93 -6.44
N VAL A 52 -14.77 4.73 -6.22
CA VAL A 52 -14.24 3.58 -5.46
C VAL A 52 -13.29 3.95 -4.31
N TRP A 53 -12.73 5.17 -4.30
CA TRP A 53 -11.69 5.58 -3.37
C TRP A 53 -12.07 5.42 -1.88
N ASP A 54 -13.28 5.77 -1.50
CA ASP A 54 -13.77 5.67 -0.10
C ASP A 54 -13.85 4.21 0.36
N GLY A 55 -14.37 3.34 -0.51
CA GLY A 55 -14.39 1.89 -0.26
C GLY A 55 -13.00 1.28 -0.17
N ASN A 56 -12.02 1.78 -0.94
CA ASN A 56 -10.64 1.34 -0.91
C ASN A 56 -9.94 1.72 0.42
N GLU A 57 -10.19 2.93 0.92
CA GLU A 57 -9.64 3.42 2.18
C GLU A 57 -10.18 2.65 3.41
N THR A 58 -11.37 2.08 3.32
CA THR A 58 -11.99 1.28 4.40
C THR A 58 -11.13 0.09 4.86
N TRP A 59 -10.31 -0.49 3.99
CA TRP A 59 -9.43 -1.60 4.33
C TRP A 59 -8.32 -1.22 5.32
N MET A 60 -7.88 0.03 5.33
CA MET A 60 -6.95 0.54 6.36
C MET A 60 -7.61 0.55 7.74
N VAL A 61 -8.88 0.94 7.81
CA VAL A 61 -9.65 0.94 9.07
C VAL A 61 -9.80 -0.48 9.60
N LEU A 62 -10.07 -1.46 8.72
CA LEU A 62 -10.13 -2.87 9.10
C LEU A 62 -8.80 -3.36 9.69
N GLY A 63 -7.67 -3.00 9.07
CA GLY A 63 -6.34 -3.34 9.57
C GLY A 63 -6.07 -2.76 10.96
N GLY A 64 -6.37 -1.49 11.17
CA GLY A 64 -6.20 -0.81 12.47
C GLY A 64 -7.13 -1.36 13.55
N ALA A 65 -8.40 -1.58 13.25
CA ALA A 65 -9.38 -2.15 14.18
C ALA A 65 -9.02 -3.61 14.55
N GLY A 66 -8.62 -4.41 13.55
CA GLY A 66 -8.15 -5.79 13.77
C GLY A 66 -6.91 -5.85 14.67
N LEU A 67 -5.95 -4.95 14.42
CA LEU A 67 -4.74 -4.84 15.25
C LEU A 67 -5.10 -4.46 16.69
N PHE A 68 -5.98 -3.48 16.89
CA PHE A 68 -6.45 -3.07 18.21
C PHE A 68 -7.14 -4.21 18.97
N ALA A 69 -8.00 -4.98 18.28
CA ALA A 69 -8.80 -6.03 18.91
C ALA A 69 -8.00 -7.31 19.19
N ALA A 70 -7.15 -7.74 18.24
CA ALA A 70 -6.43 -9.02 18.34
C ALA A 70 -5.03 -8.87 18.95
N PHE A 71 -4.37 -7.70 18.78
CA PHE A 71 -3.00 -7.44 19.24
C PHE A 71 -2.88 -6.05 19.90
N PRO A 72 -3.56 -5.80 21.03
CA PRO A 72 -3.60 -4.47 21.66
C PRO A 72 -2.22 -3.96 22.10
N LEU A 73 -1.30 -4.86 22.48
CA LEU A 73 0.08 -4.53 22.78
C LEU A 73 0.80 -3.92 21.56
N VAL A 74 0.62 -4.54 20.39
CA VAL A 74 1.21 -4.05 19.14
C VAL A 74 0.63 -2.70 18.76
N TYR A 75 -0.71 -2.58 18.84
CA TYR A 75 -1.41 -1.35 18.55
C TYR A 75 -0.85 -0.19 19.39
N SER A 76 -0.73 -0.36 20.70
CA SER A 76 -0.20 0.69 21.59
C SER A 76 1.27 0.99 21.32
N THR A 77 2.10 -0.02 21.10
CA THR A 77 3.56 0.15 20.88
C THR A 77 3.84 0.82 19.54
N VAL A 78 3.19 0.37 18.46
CA VAL A 78 3.35 0.95 17.12
C VAL A 78 2.84 2.40 17.08
N LEU A 79 1.67 2.67 17.67
CA LEU A 79 1.16 4.04 17.76
C LEU A 79 2.07 4.95 18.60
N SER A 80 2.65 4.46 19.68
CA SER A 80 3.57 5.26 20.50
C SER A 80 4.88 5.55 19.79
N SER A 81 5.42 4.60 19.02
CA SER A 81 6.70 4.75 18.32
C SER A 81 6.59 5.55 17.02
N LEU A 82 5.46 5.44 16.32
CA LEU A 82 5.23 5.98 14.98
C LEU A 82 4.09 7.02 14.95
N TYR A 83 3.75 7.63 16.12
CA TYR A 83 2.59 8.53 16.21
C TYR A 83 2.68 9.70 15.23
N LEU A 84 3.88 10.29 15.08
CA LEU A 84 4.05 11.46 14.24
C LEU A 84 3.87 11.15 12.74
N PRO A 85 4.56 10.16 12.13
CA PRO A 85 4.29 9.81 10.75
C PRO A 85 2.86 9.29 10.51
N ILE A 86 2.24 8.61 11.48
CA ILE A 86 0.83 8.17 11.37
C ILE A 86 -0.11 9.38 11.36
N ILE A 87 0.07 10.36 12.24
CA ILE A 87 -0.76 11.58 12.26
C ILE A 87 -0.59 12.35 10.94
N LEU A 88 0.64 12.53 10.46
CA LEU A 88 0.91 13.23 9.20
C LEU A 88 0.30 12.50 8.01
N MET A 89 0.34 11.16 7.99
CA MET A 89 -0.33 10.34 6.99
C MET A 89 -1.84 10.55 7.02
N VAL A 90 -2.49 10.50 8.18
CA VAL A 90 -3.95 10.67 8.33
C VAL A 90 -4.37 12.07 7.92
N VAL A 91 -3.62 13.11 8.31
CA VAL A 91 -3.89 14.49 7.86
C VAL A 91 -3.78 14.60 6.33
N ALA A 92 -2.79 13.97 5.73
CA ALA A 92 -2.64 13.94 4.27
C ALA A 92 -3.82 13.22 3.58
N LEU A 93 -4.30 12.11 4.14
CA LEU A 93 -5.51 11.40 3.67
C LEU A 93 -6.76 12.28 3.75
N ILE A 94 -6.94 13.03 4.83
CA ILE A 94 -8.06 13.98 4.96
C ILE A 94 -8.03 15.01 3.81
N PHE A 95 -6.88 15.63 3.53
CA PHE A 95 -6.76 16.58 2.44
C PHE A 95 -7.06 15.95 1.07
N ARG A 96 -6.60 14.72 0.84
CA ARG A 96 -6.91 13.96 -0.37
C ARG A 96 -8.41 13.67 -0.49
N GLY A 97 -9.04 13.14 0.57
CA GLY A 97 -10.47 12.81 0.59
C GLY A 97 -11.36 14.02 0.35
N VAL A 98 -11.06 15.13 1.04
CA VAL A 98 -11.79 16.41 0.85
C VAL A 98 -11.61 16.93 -0.58
N ALA A 99 -10.47 16.72 -1.23
CA ALA A 99 -10.24 17.14 -2.60
C ALA A 99 -11.17 16.44 -3.61
N PHE A 100 -11.54 15.16 -3.41
CA PHE A 100 -12.51 14.47 -4.24
C PHE A 100 -13.87 15.17 -4.24
N GLU A 101 -14.33 15.62 -3.06
CA GLU A 101 -15.65 16.23 -2.90
C GLU A 101 -15.70 17.70 -3.39
N PHE A 102 -14.66 18.47 -3.16
CA PHE A 102 -14.70 19.91 -3.37
C PHE A 102 -14.10 20.37 -4.70
N ARG A 103 -13.20 19.62 -5.31
CA ARG A 103 -12.51 20.01 -6.53
C ARG A 103 -13.48 20.29 -7.70
N PHE A 104 -14.46 19.44 -7.88
CA PHE A 104 -15.44 19.57 -8.97
C PHE A 104 -16.49 20.64 -8.69
N LYS A 105 -16.82 20.87 -7.43
CA LYS A 105 -17.80 21.88 -6.98
C LYS A 105 -17.21 23.29 -6.93
N SER A 106 -15.88 23.43 -6.83
CA SER A 106 -15.19 24.71 -6.63
C SER A 106 -14.55 25.22 -7.94
N ARG A 107 -15.26 26.12 -8.65
CA ARG A 107 -14.72 26.72 -9.90
C ARG A 107 -13.52 27.66 -9.63
N ARG A 108 -13.60 28.50 -8.58
CA ARG A 108 -12.60 29.53 -8.26
C ARG A 108 -11.32 28.95 -7.61
N ASN A 109 -11.46 27.95 -6.74
CA ASN A 109 -10.36 27.41 -5.94
C ASN A 109 -9.93 26.01 -6.40
N ARG A 110 -10.18 25.65 -7.65
CA ARG A 110 -9.87 24.32 -8.20
C ARG A 110 -8.39 23.98 -8.09
N HIS A 111 -7.50 24.95 -8.32
CA HIS A 111 -6.06 24.78 -8.19
C HIS A 111 -5.64 24.40 -6.76
N PHE A 112 -6.27 24.98 -5.73
CA PHE A 112 -6.03 24.62 -4.34
C PHE A 112 -6.36 23.15 -4.09
N TRP A 113 -7.49 22.68 -4.61
CA TRP A 113 -7.90 21.28 -4.47
C TRP A 113 -7.04 20.32 -5.30
N ASP A 114 -6.52 20.75 -6.45
CA ASP A 114 -5.49 20.01 -7.18
C ASP A 114 -4.24 19.80 -6.30
N MET A 115 -3.77 20.87 -5.65
CA MET A 115 -2.60 20.78 -4.75
C MET A 115 -2.88 19.94 -3.51
N ALA A 116 -4.10 20.00 -2.95
CA ALA A 116 -4.52 19.16 -1.84
C ALA A 116 -4.53 17.68 -2.24
N PHE A 117 -5.02 17.35 -3.43
CA PHE A 117 -5.01 15.99 -3.96
C PHE A 117 -3.59 15.49 -4.21
N ILE A 118 -2.73 16.28 -4.85
CA ILE A 118 -1.32 15.96 -5.11
C ILE A 118 -0.56 15.76 -3.79
N GLY A 119 -0.59 16.79 -2.93
CA GLY A 119 0.14 16.79 -1.67
C GLY A 119 -0.35 15.69 -0.71
N GLY A 120 -1.68 15.54 -0.60
CA GLY A 120 -2.29 14.45 0.18
C GLY A 120 -1.83 13.08 -0.29
N SER A 121 -1.85 12.82 -1.59
CA SER A 121 -1.43 11.53 -2.15
C SER A 121 0.07 11.24 -1.97
N ILE A 122 0.92 12.23 -2.26
CA ILE A 122 2.39 12.10 -2.10
C ILE A 122 2.76 11.88 -0.64
N LEU A 123 2.25 12.72 0.27
CA LEU A 123 2.58 12.64 1.70
C LEU A 123 2.04 11.36 2.33
N THR A 124 0.83 10.93 1.96
CA THR A 124 0.29 9.64 2.43
C THR A 124 1.21 8.48 2.04
N GLY A 125 1.53 8.33 0.75
CA GLY A 125 2.43 7.26 0.28
C GLY A 125 3.83 7.36 0.91
N PHE A 126 4.35 8.58 1.06
CA PHE A 126 5.66 8.80 1.68
C PHE A 126 5.69 8.39 3.15
N PHE A 127 4.69 8.80 3.95
CA PHE A 127 4.63 8.41 5.36
C PHE A 127 4.30 6.94 5.57
N GLN A 128 3.50 6.31 4.71
CA GLN A 128 3.33 4.86 4.73
C GLN A 128 4.66 4.13 4.51
N GLY A 129 5.46 4.58 3.57
CA GLY A 129 6.78 4.01 3.33
C GLY A 129 7.77 4.29 4.47
N ILE A 130 7.72 5.46 5.11
CA ILE A 130 8.48 5.75 6.33
C ILE A 130 8.10 4.79 7.46
N ILE A 131 6.79 4.59 7.70
CA ILE A 131 6.29 3.65 8.70
C ILE A 131 6.79 2.24 8.41
N LEU A 132 6.70 1.79 7.15
CA LEU A 132 7.21 0.50 6.71
C LEU A 132 8.72 0.35 6.97
N GLY A 133 9.51 1.35 6.59
CA GLY A 133 10.97 1.32 6.77
C GLY A 133 11.39 1.33 8.24
N ALA A 134 10.75 2.16 9.06
CA ALA A 134 11.00 2.18 10.49
C ALA A 134 10.59 0.86 11.16
N TYR A 135 9.50 0.24 10.71
CA TYR A 135 9.05 -1.05 11.21
C TYR A 135 10.01 -2.19 10.84
N ILE A 136 10.56 -2.21 9.63
CA ILE A 136 11.59 -3.18 9.21
C ILE A 136 12.86 -3.06 10.07
N GLN A 137 13.26 -1.84 10.42
CA GLN A 137 14.43 -1.59 11.26
C GLN A 137 14.24 -2.01 12.72
N GLY A 138 13.01 -2.31 13.11
CA GLY A 138 12.66 -2.73 14.46
C GLY A 138 12.32 -1.56 15.40
N ILE A 139 11.43 -1.84 16.33
CA ILE A 139 10.97 -0.88 17.35
C ILE A 139 11.64 -1.21 18.69
N LYS A 140 12.34 -0.23 19.27
CA LYS A 140 12.97 -0.39 20.57
C LYS A 140 11.93 -0.51 21.67
N THR A 141 11.84 -1.68 22.29
CA THR A 141 10.88 -1.93 23.36
C THR A 141 11.54 -2.55 24.59
N THR A 142 11.01 -2.23 25.76
CA THR A 142 11.31 -2.93 27.01
C THR A 142 9.98 -3.38 27.61
N ASN A 143 9.83 -4.69 27.83
CA ASN A 143 8.58 -5.30 28.29
C ASN A 143 7.33 -4.87 27.46
N GLY A 144 7.49 -4.78 26.12
CA GLY A 144 6.42 -4.38 25.21
C GLY A 144 6.11 -2.88 25.17
N VAL A 145 6.76 -2.05 25.98
CA VAL A 145 6.58 -0.60 25.99
C VAL A 145 7.69 0.06 25.16
N TYR A 146 7.32 1.01 24.31
CA TYR A 146 8.29 1.79 23.53
C TYR A 146 9.22 2.61 24.41
N THR A 147 10.51 2.50 24.18
CA THR A 147 11.56 3.20 24.96
C THR A 147 12.46 4.10 24.13
N GLY A 148 12.13 4.29 22.86
CA GLY A 148 12.88 5.14 21.94
C GLY A 148 12.50 6.62 22.02
N GLY A 149 13.13 7.42 21.17
CA GLY A 149 12.87 8.86 21.03
C GLY A 149 11.78 9.17 19.99
N GLY A 150 11.21 10.37 20.04
CA GLY A 150 10.11 10.79 19.15
C GLY A 150 10.47 10.89 17.67
N LEU A 151 11.75 10.81 17.29
CA LEU A 151 12.25 10.86 15.91
C LEU A 151 13.03 9.61 15.49
N ASP A 152 13.00 8.51 16.25
CA ASP A 152 13.72 7.27 15.92
C ASP A 152 13.25 6.65 14.59
N TRP A 153 12.03 6.97 14.17
CA TRP A 153 11.46 6.56 12.89
C TRP A 153 12.08 7.26 11.68
N LEU A 154 12.74 8.41 11.87
CA LEU A 154 13.32 9.21 10.79
C LEU A 154 14.77 8.79 10.52
N THR A 155 14.95 7.79 9.71
CA THR A 155 16.26 7.26 9.32
C THR A 155 16.46 7.39 7.79
N PRO A 156 17.69 7.34 7.27
CA PRO A 156 17.93 7.31 5.84
C PRO A 156 17.20 6.15 5.13
N PHE A 157 17.10 5.00 5.78
CA PHE A 157 16.39 3.84 5.21
C PHE A 157 14.88 4.07 5.18
N SER A 158 14.28 4.60 6.25
CA SER A 158 12.84 4.89 6.26
C SER A 158 12.46 5.97 5.24
N VAL A 159 13.31 6.99 5.04
CA VAL A 159 13.12 7.99 3.98
C VAL A 159 13.21 7.34 2.60
N PHE A 160 14.18 6.45 2.39
CA PHE A 160 14.32 5.71 1.14
C PHE A 160 13.10 4.83 0.84
N THR A 161 12.60 4.09 1.83
CA THR A 161 11.36 3.32 1.70
C THR A 161 10.14 4.21 1.49
N GLY A 162 10.12 5.42 2.08
CA GLY A 162 9.12 6.46 1.82
C GLY A 162 9.05 6.82 0.34
N ILE A 163 10.19 7.14 -0.27
CA ILE A 163 10.30 7.39 -1.72
C ILE A 163 9.89 6.14 -2.51
N GLY A 164 10.29 4.95 -2.04
CA GLY A 164 9.96 3.67 -2.66
C GLY A 164 8.45 3.42 -2.78
N VAL A 165 7.69 3.70 -1.73
CA VAL A 165 6.22 3.53 -1.76
C VAL A 165 5.56 4.57 -2.66
N VAL A 166 6.06 5.81 -2.70
CA VAL A 166 5.56 6.82 -3.67
C VAL A 166 5.75 6.34 -5.11
N VAL A 167 6.93 5.78 -5.45
CA VAL A 167 7.19 5.21 -6.79
C VAL A 167 6.32 3.98 -7.05
N LEU A 168 6.11 3.12 -6.06
CA LEU A 168 5.22 1.96 -6.13
C LEU A 168 3.81 2.38 -6.50
N TYR A 169 3.25 3.34 -5.78
CA TYR A 169 1.88 3.83 -6.00
C TYR A 169 1.76 4.57 -7.34
N ALA A 170 2.75 5.38 -7.71
CA ALA A 170 2.78 5.99 -9.04
C ALA A 170 2.78 4.93 -10.16
N THR A 171 3.49 3.80 -9.97
CA THR A 171 3.51 2.70 -10.94
C THR A 171 2.15 2.00 -11.02
N LEU A 172 1.49 1.76 -9.88
CA LEU A 172 0.13 1.22 -9.82
C LEU A 172 -0.88 2.15 -10.50
N GLY A 173 -0.86 3.46 -10.16
CA GLY A 173 -1.72 4.46 -10.78
C GLY A 173 -1.52 4.58 -12.29
N CYS A 174 -0.26 4.49 -12.75
CA CYS A 174 0.05 4.50 -14.17
C CYS A 174 -0.56 3.27 -14.88
N GLY A 175 -0.43 2.08 -14.30
CA GLY A 175 -1.04 0.86 -14.81
C GLY A 175 -2.57 0.92 -14.81
N TRP A 176 -3.17 1.47 -13.76
CA TRP A 176 -4.61 1.71 -13.68
C TRP A 176 -5.11 2.65 -14.78
N LEU A 177 -4.41 3.77 -15.01
CA LEU A 177 -4.76 4.72 -16.07
C LEU A 177 -4.62 4.12 -17.47
N ILE A 178 -3.64 3.24 -17.72
CA ILE A 178 -3.56 2.47 -18.97
C ILE A 178 -4.82 1.62 -19.19
N PHE A 179 -5.31 1.00 -18.14
CA PHE A 179 -6.49 0.14 -18.19
C PHE A 179 -7.80 0.94 -18.33
N LYS A 180 -7.94 2.05 -17.61
CA LYS A 180 -9.19 2.80 -17.45
C LYS A 180 -9.38 3.97 -18.42
N THR A 181 -8.36 4.31 -19.23
CA THR A 181 -8.43 5.44 -20.15
C THR A 181 -8.13 5.03 -21.59
N ASP A 182 -8.20 5.97 -22.52
CA ASP A 182 -7.86 5.79 -23.92
C ASP A 182 -7.10 7.01 -24.50
N ALA A 183 -6.90 7.02 -25.80
CA ALA A 183 -6.31 8.11 -26.57
C ALA A 183 -4.95 8.62 -26.03
N ASP A 184 -4.80 9.95 -25.94
CA ASP A 184 -3.53 10.60 -25.61
C ASP A 184 -3.08 10.32 -24.16
N LEU A 185 -4.00 10.31 -23.20
CA LEU A 185 -3.70 10.04 -21.80
C LEU A 185 -3.11 8.63 -21.65
N GLN A 186 -3.74 7.61 -22.23
CA GLN A 186 -3.25 6.24 -22.22
C GLN A 186 -1.86 6.14 -22.89
N SER A 187 -1.69 6.81 -24.06
CA SER A 187 -0.42 6.80 -24.78
C SER A 187 0.72 7.40 -23.98
N ARG A 188 0.49 8.46 -23.22
CA ARG A 188 1.48 9.06 -22.32
C ARG A 188 1.80 8.14 -21.14
N MET A 189 0.83 7.41 -20.61
CA MET A 189 1.08 6.41 -19.56
C MET A 189 2.01 5.29 -20.06
N TYR A 190 1.85 4.80 -21.30
CA TYR A 190 2.78 3.82 -21.88
C TYR A 190 4.22 4.32 -22.00
N GLN A 191 4.43 5.65 -22.07
CA GLN A 191 5.79 6.23 -22.11
C GLN A 191 6.41 6.37 -20.70
N ILE A 192 5.57 6.59 -19.68
CA ILE A 192 6.00 6.80 -18.29
C ILE A 192 6.21 5.46 -17.58
N MET A 193 5.31 4.52 -17.75
CA MET A 193 5.26 3.26 -17.00
C MET A 193 6.54 2.42 -17.05
N PRO A 194 7.22 2.22 -18.19
CA PRO A 194 8.47 1.46 -18.20
C PRO A 194 9.56 2.07 -17.31
N LYS A 195 9.63 3.40 -17.24
CA LYS A 195 10.60 4.10 -16.38
C LYS A 195 10.28 3.88 -14.90
N MET A 196 8.99 3.92 -14.55
CA MET A 196 8.53 3.65 -13.18
C MET A 196 8.78 2.19 -12.77
N ILE A 197 8.53 1.22 -13.66
CA ILE A 197 8.82 -0.20 -13.42
C ILE A 197 10.32 -0.41 -13.16
N VAL A 198 11.21 0.20 -13.95
CA VAL A 198 12.66 0.09 -13.75
C VAL A 198 13.07 0.74 -12.43
N ALA A 199 12.55 1.94 -12.11
CA ALA A 199 12.82 2.59 -10.84
C ALA A 199 12.35 1.74 -9.64
N LEU A 200 11.14 1.17 -9.73
CA LEU A 200 10.59 0.27 -8.71
C LEU A 200 11.46 -0.98 -8.54
N PHE A 201 11.91 -1.60 -9.62
CA PHE A 201 12.81 -2.75 -9.59
C PHE A 201 14.14 -2.45 -8.89
N ILE A 202 14.73 -1.28 -9.17
CA ILE A 202 15.95 -0.82 -8.50
C ILE A 202 15.72 -0.63 -7.01
N ILE A 203 14.59 0.00 -6.62
CA ILE A 203 14.22 0.23 -5.21
C ILE A 203 14.04 -1.12 -4.50
N PHE A 204 13.32 -2.07 -5.10
CA PHE A 204 13.17 -3.41 -4.53
C PHE A 204 14.52 -4.10 -4.35
N GLY A 205 15.42 -3.99 -5.35
CA GLY A 205 16.78 -4.52 -5.25
C GLY A 205 17.56 -3.90 -4.08
N CYS A 206 17.53 -2.58 -3.95
CA CYS A 206 18.20 -1.88 -2.84
C CYS A 206 17.67 -2.31 -1.47
N VAL A 207 16.34 -2.38 -1.30
CA VAL A 207 15.71 -2.84 -0.04
C VAL A 207 16.07 -4.31 0.23
N SER A 208 16.00 -5.17 -0.78
CA SER A 208 16.30 -6.61 -0.66
C SER A 208 17.76 -6.90 -0.32
N ILE A 209 18.68 -6.02 -0.74
CA ILE A 209 20.11 -6.13 -0.39
C ILE A 209 20.36 -5.54 0.99
N TYR A 210 19.82 -4.36 1.28
CA TYR A 210 20.06 -3.67 2.56
C TYR A 210 19.52 -4.46 3.75
N THR A 211 18.30 -5.01 3.64
CA THR A 211 17.61 -5.64 4.77
C THR A 211 18.40 -6.81 5.38
N PRO A 212 18.87 -7.83 4.63
CA PRO A 212 19.68 -8.90 5.20
C PRO A 212 21.08 -8.46 5.64
N LEU A 213 21.64 -7.40 5.06
CA LEU A 213 22.93 -6.85 5.51
C LEU A 213 22.81 -6.13 6.84
N ALA A 214 21.70 -5.45 7.10
CA ALA A 214 21.43 -4.74 8.34
C ALA A 214 20.90 -5.64 9.47
N HIS A 215 20.25 -6.76 9.13
CA HIS A 215 19.56 -7.65 10.05
C HIS A 215 19.99 -9.11 9.83
N PRO A 216 20.99 -9.61 10.58
CA PRO A 216 21.52 -10.98 10.42
C PRO A 216 20.46 -12.07 10.56
N GLU A 217 19.47 -11.87 11.42
CA GLU A 217 18.35 -12.80 11.62
C GLU A 217 17.48 -12.95 10.36
N ILE A 218 17.34 -11.89 9.57
CA ILE A 218 16.65 -11.93 8.28
C ILE A 218 17.52 -12.61 7.23
N ALA A 219 18.85 -12.35 7.25
CA ALA A 219 19.80 -13.05 6.39
C ALA A 219 19.78 -14.56 6.61
N GLU A 220 19.82 -15.00 7.87
CA GLU A 220 19.73 -16.42 8.21
C GLU A 220 18.44 -17.05 7.71
N ARG A 221 17.31 -16.36 7.86
CA ARG A 221 16.00 -16.81 7.39
C ARG A 221 15.93 -17.01 5.88
N TRP A 222 16.51 -16.09 5.11
CA TRP A 222 16.45 -16.15 3.65
C TRP A 222 17.50 -17.09 3.03
N PHE A 223 18.68 -17.19 3.64
CA PHE A 223 19.84 -17.84 3.00
C PHE A 223 20.26 -19.15 3.65
N SER A 224 19.69 -19.56 4.79
CA SER A 224 19.95 -20.90 5.36
C SER A 224 19.18 -21.99 4.61
N GLN A 225 19.67 -23.22 4.67
CA GLN A 225 18.97 -24.40 4.14
C GLN A 225 18.05 -24.98 5.24
N PRO A 226 16.83 -25.43 4.90
CA PRO A 226 16.20 -25.54 3.56
C PRO A 226 15.44 -24.29 3.10
N GLN A 227 15.43 -23.22 3.90
CA GLN A 227 14.63 -22.00 3.67
C GLN A 227 14.98 -21.31 2.36
N LEU A 228 16.25 -21.27 1.98
CA LEU A 228 16.69 -20.73 0.70
C LEU A 228 15.92 -21.35 -0.49
N THR A 229 15.71 -22.68 -0.44
CA THR A 229 14.98 -23.37 -1.52
C THR A 229 13.50 -22.97 -1.55
N TYR A 230 12.87 -22.82 -0.37
CA TYR A 230 11.46 -22.46 -0.28
C TYR A 230 11.17 -20.99 -0.64
N PHE A 231 12.08 -20.08 -0.34
CA PHE A 231 11.86 -18.64 -0.54
C PHE A 231 12.48 -18.10 -1.84
N SER A 232 13.40 -18.81 -2.46
CA SER A 232 14.00 -18.40 -3.75
C SER A 232 12.99 -18.15 -4.88
N PRO A 233 11.79 -18.75 -4.96
CA PRO A 233 10.81 -18.38 -5.97
C PRO A 233 10.39 -16.91 -5.92
N VAL A 234 10.40 -16.26 -4.74
CA VAL A 234 9.95 -14.86 -4.60
C VAL A 234 10.83 -13.91 -5.42
N PRO A 235 12.16 -13.82 -5.24
CA PRO A 235 13.00 -12.93 -6.05
C PRO A 235 13.02 -13.32 -7.53
N ILE A 236 12.94 -14.63 -7.85
CA ILE A 236 12.87 -15.08 -9.24
C ILE A 236 11.59 -14.57 -9.91
N LEU A 237 10.45 -14.68 -9.25
CA LEU A 237 9.17 -14.19 -9.77
C LEU A 237 9.16 -12.65 -9.89
N VAL A 238 9.83 -11.92 -9.01
CA VAL A 238 10.01 -10.46 -9.16
C VAL A 238 10.71 -10.13 -10.48
N LEU A 239 11.79 -10.85 -10.82
CA LEU A 239 12.48 -10.69 -12.13
C LEU A 239 11.55 -11.00 -13.30
N VAL A 240 10.84 -12.13 -13.23
CA VAL A 240 9.91 -12.57 -14.29
C VAL A 240 8.79 -11.54 -14.50
N PHE A 241 8.10 -11.12 -13.45
CA PHE A 241 6.99 -10.17 -13.60
C PHE A 241 7.46 -8.77 -13.98
N THR A 242 8.66 -8.33 -13.56
CA THR A 242 9.27 -7.09 -14.05
C THR A 242 9.47 -7.15 -15.56
N PHE A 243 10.06 -8.23 -16.06
CA PHE A 243 10.26 -8.43 -17.50
C PHE A 243 8.92 -8.49 -18.25
N MET A 244 7.93 -9.23 -17.72
CA MET A 244 6.59 -9.35 -18.32
C MET A 244 5.86 -8.01 -18.35
N ALA A 245 5.98 -7.18 -17.30
CA ALA A 245 5.40 -5.84 -17.25
C ALA A 245 6.00 -4.92 -18.32
N LEU A 246 7.33 -4.89 -18.45
CA LEU A 246 8.02 -4.12 -19.49
C LEU A 246 7.63 -4.58 -20.91
N ARG A 247 7.56 -5.89 -21.12
CA ARG A 247 7.12 -6.48 -22.40
C ARG A 247 5.66 -6.11 -22.72
N ALA A 248 4.77 -6.16 -21.73
CA ALA A 248 3.37 -5.79 -21.88
C ALA A 248 3.19 -4.31 -22.26
N CYS A 249 3.98 -3.40 -21.66
CA CYS A 249 4.02 -1.99 -22.04
C CYS A 249 4.47 -1.82 -23.49
N LYS A 250 5.54 -2.50 -23.92
CA LYS A 250 6.03 -2.46 -25.32
C LYS A 250 4.98 -2.98 -26.32
N GLN A 251 4.20 -4.00 -25.93
CA GLN A 251 3.13 -4.57 -26.74
C GLN A 251 1.82 -3.77 -26.66
N ARG A 252 1.78 -2.68 -25.89
CA ARG A 252 0.59 -1.85 -25.63
C ARG A 252 -0.63 -2.67 -25.16
N LYS A 253 -0.41 -3.67 -24.29
CA LYS A 253 -1.50 -4.42 -23.65
C LYS A 253 -2.14 -3.56 -22.55
N GLU A 254 -3.45 -3.49 -22.51
CA GLU A 254 -4.17 -2.58 -21.61
C GLU A 254 -4.18 -3.06 -20.15
N LEU A 255 -4.58 -4.31 -19.89
CA LEU A 255 -4.73 -4.86 -18.54
C LEU A 255 -3.43 -5.43 -17.97
N SER A 256 -2.62 -6.08 -18.82
CA SER A 256 -1.45 -6.86 -18.38
C SER A 256 -0.40 -6.04 -17.62
N PRO A 257 -0.07 -4.78 -18.00
CA PRO A 257 0.88 -3.97 -17.23
C PRO A 257 0.44 -3.75 -15.79
N PHE A 258 -0.84 -3.46 -15.57
CA PHE A 258 -1.42 -3.31 -14.24
C PHE A 258 -1.35 -4.60 -13.44
N MET A 259 -1.79 -5.73 -14.02
CA MET A 259 -1.79 -7.04 -13.35
C MET A 259 -0.39 -7.50 -12.95
N TYR A 260 0.62 -7.29 -13.81
CA TYR A 260 2.00 -7.63 -13.45
C TYR A 260 2.57 -6.71 -12.36
N THR A 261 2.17 -5.43 -12.33
CA THR A 261 2.55 -4.55 -11.22
C THR A 261 1.87 -4.97 -9.91
N LEU A 262 0.61 -5.39 -9.94
CA LEU A 262 -0.05 -6.00 -8.77
C LEU A 262 0.69 -7.23 -8.27
N ALA A 263 1.12 -8.11 -9.17
CA ALA A 263 1.92 -9.28 -8.81
C ALA A 263 3.25 -8.89 -8.14
N LEU A 264 3.91 -7.83 -8.61
CA LEU A 264 5.13 -7.30 -7.98
C LEU A 264 4.85 -6.77 -6.56
N VAL A 265 3.71 -6.08 -6.33
CA VAL A 265 3.30 -5.63 -4.99
C VAL A 265 3.08 -6.82 -4.06
N ILE A 266 2.34 -7.84 -4.52
CA ILE A 266 2.06 -9.05 -3.73
C ILE A 266 3.36 -9.78 -3.37
N LEU A 267 4.30 -9.90 -4.31
CA LEU A 267 5.61 -10.53 -4.06
C LEU A 267 6.46 -9.74 -3.07
N ALA A 268 6.52 -8.40 -3.21
CA ALA A 268 7.24 -7.55 -2.26
C ALA A 268 6.63 -7.64 -0.86
N TYR A 269 5.31 -7.64 -0.76
CA TYR A 269 4.60 -7.82 0.50
C TYR A 269 4.82 -9.21 1.10
N THR A 270 4.82 -10.26 0.29
CA THR A 270 5.15 -11.63 0.72
C THR A 270 6.58 -11.70 1.26
N GLY A 271 7.54 -11.09 0.55
CA GLY A 271 8.93 -11.01 1.01
C GLY A 271 9.06 -10.28 2.36
N PHE A 272 8.29 -9.19 2.55
CA PHE A 272 8.21 -8.48 3.82
C PHE A 272 7.68 -9.38 4.94
N LEU A 273 6.57 -10.10 4.72
CA LEU A 273 6.00 -11.01 5.72
C LEU A 273 6.98 -12.16 6.08
N ILE A 274 7.65 -12.75 5.09
CA ILE A 274 8.66 -13.79 5.31
C ILE A 274 9.80 -13.23 6.18
N SER A 275 10.25 -12.01 5.91
CA SER A 275 11.36 -11.38 6.62
C SER A 275 11.07 -11.14 8.10
N LEU A 276 9.84 -10.80 8.44
CA LEU A 276 9.46 -10.45 9.81
C LEU A 276 8.93 -11.63 10.63
N TRP A 277 8.45 -12.69 10.00
CA TRP A 277 7.91 -13.85 10.71
C TRP A 277 8.90 -14.43 11.74
N PRO A 278 8.48 -14.83 12.97
CA PRO A 278 7.12 -14.76 13.53
C PRO A 278 6.88 -13.47 14.34
N TYR A 279 7.75 -12.47 14.22
CA TYR A 279 7.68 -11.25 15.01
C TYR A 279 6.61 -10.30 14.47
N ILE A 280 5.76 -9.81 15.37
CA ILE A 280 4.81 -8.74 15.09
C ILE A 280 5.33 -7.38 15.57
N ILE A 281 6.30 -7.35 16.50
CA ILE A 281 7.15 -6.20 16.80
C ILE A 281 8.60 -6.66 16.67
N PRO A 282 9.22 -6.48 15.49
CA PRO A 282 10.59 -6.94 15.27
C PRO A 282 11.60 -6.17 16.15
N PRO A 283 12.63 -6.84 16.64
CA PRO A 283 12.87 -8.29 16.66
C PRO A 283 12.38 -8.96 17.97
N SER A 284 11.56 -8.27 18.79
CA SER A 284 11.41 -8.54 20.23
C SER A 284 10.12 -9.29 20.61
N VAL A 285 9.00 -9.15 19.86
CA VAL A 285 7.70 -9.69 20.28
C VAL A 285 7.09 -10.51 19.14
N THR A 286 6.76 -11.76 19.44
CA THR A 286 6.09 -12.67 18.51
C THR A 286 4.57 -12.43 18.48
N ILE A 287 3.89 -13.00 17.46
CA ILE A 287 2.43 -12.91 17.32
C ILE A 287 1.69 -13.53 18.52
N TRP A 288 2.24 -14.58 19.14
CA TRP A 288 1.60 -15.26 20.26
C TRP A 288 1.76 -14.50 21.57
N GLU A 289 2.92 -13.87 21.78
CA GLU A 289 3.18 -13.03 22.96
C GLU A 289 2.35 -11.73 22.98
N ALA A 290 2.05 -11.20 21.79
CA ALA A 290 1.28 -9.96 21.65
C ALA A 290 -0.24 -10.17 21.64
N ALA A 291 -0.70 -11.41 21.53
CA ALA A 291 -2.09 -11.74 21.30
C ALA A 291 -3.00 -11.39 22.49
N ALA A 292 -4.18 -10.87 22.20
CA ALA A 292 -5.27 -10.68 23.17
C ALA A 292 -5.75 -12.04 23.74
N PRO A 293 -6.46 -12.05 24.86
CA PRO A 293 -7.11 -13.27 25.38
C PRO A 293 -7.99 -13.95 24.33
N GLN A 294 -8.00 -15.28 24.32
CA GLN A 294 -8.73 -16.08 23.32
C GLN A 294 -10.23 -15.72 23.23
N SER A 295 -10.86 -15.38 24.36
CA SER A 295 -12.27 -14.94 24.39
C SER A 295 -12.49 -13.67 23.57
N SER A 296 -11.60 -12.69 23.68
CA SER A 296 -11.66 -11.44 22.91
C SER A 296 -11.43 -11.68 21.44
N GLN A 297 -10.41 -12.49 21.10
CA GLN A 297 -10.13 -12.85 19.71
C GLN A 297 -11.31 -13.58 19.07
N LEU A 298 -11.92 -14.54 19.75
CA LEU A 298 -13.06 -15.29 19.23
C LEU A 298 -14.30 -14.41 19.04
N PHE A 299 -14.61 -13.57 20.03
CA PHE A 299 -15.76 -12.64 19.92
C PHE A 299 -15.62 -11.71 18.71
N THR A 300 -14.45 -11.11 18.54
CA THR A 300 -14.19 -10.19 17.41
C THR A 300 -14.16 -10.94 16.07
N LEU A 301 -13.67 -12.19 16.05
CA LEU A 301 -13.61 -13.02 14.84
C LEU A 301 -15.02 -13.31 14.29
N ILE A 302 -16.02 -13.53 15.16
CA ILE A 302 -17.40 -13.71 14.73
C ILE A 302 -17.89 -12.47 13.97
N GLY A 303 -17.63 -11.26 14.51
CA GLY A 303 -17.94 -10.01 13.83
C GLY A 303 -17.19 -9.85 12.48
N ALA A 304 -15.91 -10.17 12.45
CA ALA A 304 -15.10 -10.09 11.24
C ALA A 304 -15.59 -11.06 10.15
N LEU A 305 -15.97 -12.29 10.51
CA LEU A 305 -16.49 -13.29 9.57
C LEU A 305 -17.84 -12.88 8.95
N LEU A 306 -18.61 -12.04 9.62
CA LEU A 306 -19.86 -11.47 9.08
C LEU A 306 -19.57 -10.25 8.18
N LEU A 307 -18.70 -9.36 8.61
CA LEU A 307 -18.47 -8.07 7.94
C LEU A 307 -17.55 -8.20 6.71
N ILE A 308 -16.48 -8.98 6.79
CA ILE A 308 -15.49 -9.09 5.69
C ILE A 308 -16.15 -9.57 4.38
N PRO A 309 -16.99 -10.63 4.36
CA PRO A 309 -17.66 -11.04 3.13
C PRO A 309 -18.57 -9.95 2.53
N ILE A 310 -19.24 -9.16 3.38
CA ILE A 310 -20.10 -8.06 2.94
C ILE A 310 -19.26 -6.96 2.29
N ILE A 311 -18.13 -6.59 2.91
CA ILE A 311 -17.20 -5.59 2.38
C ILE A 311 -16.61 -6.06 1.04
N LEU A 312 -16.17 -7.32 0.96
CA LEU A 312 -15.64 -7.91 -0.28
C LEU A 312 -16.69 -7.91 -1.41
N MET A 313 -17.93 -8.28 -1.09
CA MET A 313 -19.03 -8.26 -2.04
C MET A 313 -19.33 -6.84 -2.54
N TYR A 314 -19.40 -5.87 -1.63
CA TYR A 314 -19.57 -4.45 -1.97
C TYR A 314 -18.43 -3.93 -2.85
N THR A 315 -17.18 -4.19 -2.45
CA THR A 315 -16.00 -3.82 -3.24
C THR A 315 -16.08 -4.42 -4.64
N GLY A 316 -16.30 -5.73 -4.76
CA GLY A 316 -16.42 -6.41 -6.05
C GLY A 316 -17.55 -5.85 -6.92
N LEU A 317 -18.70 -5.53 -6.32
CA LEU A 317 -19.84 -4.94 -7.02
C LEU A 317 -19.52 -3.54 -7.53
N SER A 318 -18.87 -2.69 -6.72
CA SER A 318 -18.45 -1.34 -7.11
C SER A 318 -17.51 -1.39 -8.32
N TYR A 319 -16.48 -2.24 -8.28
CA TYR A 319 -15.57 -2.41 -9.41
C TYR A 319 -16.25 -2.98 -10.65
N TRP A 320 -17.25 -3.84 -10.51
CA TRP A 320 -18.02 -4.38 -11.62
C TRP A 320 -18.93 -3.33 -12.26
N ILE A 321 -19.59 -2.49 -11.48
CA ILE A 321 -20.46 -1.40 -11.96
C ILE A 321 -19.63 -0.37 -12.72
N PHE A 322 -18.51 0.08 -12.16
CA PHE A 322 -17.65 1.12 -12.72
C PHE A 322 -16.49 0.57 -13.57
N ARG A 323 -16.68 -0.58 -14.22
CA ARG A 323 -15.60 -1.24 -14.99
C ARG A 323 -15.24 -0.55 -16.29
N ASP A 324 -16.11 0.29 -16.85
CA ASP A 324 -15.92 0.91 -18.15
C ASP A 324 -14.80 1.95 -18.15
N LYS A 325 -14.27 2.29 -19.34
CA LYS A 325 -13.27 3.34 -19.51
C LYS A 325 -13.88 4.71 -19.31
N VAL A 326 -13.14 5.61 -18.71
CA VAL A 326 -13.50 7.02 -18.53
C VAL A 326 -12.91 7.86 -19.65
N ARG A 327 -13.74 8.69 -20.29
CA ARG A 327 -13.38 9.52 -21.42
C ARG A 327 -13.60 11.01 -21.13
N VAL A 328 -12.99 11.86 -21.95
CA VAL A 328 -13.24 13.30 -21.91
C VAL A 328 -14.71 13.56 -22.33
N GLY A 329 -15.46 14.24 -21.48
CA GLY A 329 -16.87 14.57 -21.72
C GLY A 329 -17.85 13.60 -21.07
N ASP A 330 -17.39 12.50 -20.46
CA ASP A 330 -18.25 11.66 -19.61
C ASP A 330 -18.70 12.50 -18.40
N GLU A 331 -19.99 12.37 -18.05
CA GLU A 331 -20.51 12.98 -16.82
C GLU A 331 -19.71 12.42 -15.63
N GLY A 332 -19.08 13.31 -14.87
CA GLY A 332 -18.34 12.92 -13.68
C GLY A 332 -19.25 12.27 -12.65
N TYR A 333 -18.70 11.42 -11.80
CA TYR A 333 -19.38 10.90 -10.62
C TYR A 333 -19.61 12.04 -9.61
N HIS A 334 -20.81 12.59 -9.63
CA HIS A 334 -21.26 13.69 -8.75
C HIS A 334 -22.63 13.39 -8.17
#